data_8f8ceed623b295c5e1d93bd3ac2959d4
#
_entry.id   8f8ceed623b295c5e1d93bd3ac2959d4
#
_cell.length_a   1.000
_cell.length_b   1.000
_cell.length_c   1.000
_cell.angle_alpha   90.00
_cell.angle_beta   90.00
_cell.angle_gamma   90.00
#
_symmetry.space_group_name_H-M   'P 1'
#
loop_
_entity.id
_entity.type
_entity.pdbx_description
1 polymer ?
#
loop_
_entity_poly.entity_id
_entity_poly.type
_entity_poly.pdbx_seq_one_letter_code
_entity_poly.pdbx_strand_id
1 'polypeptide(L)'
;MGDILMPLMRWIHISSVITLIGGVLFWRFVMDPSTKKISPEDYRELEEGAAAHFRPVVYVAMATLVISGIFNYLTKGPMSTPYHILIGIKLLLVLHVLSVLILATAKDNARRGRQLFGAAISGLIIVLISAFLKGIA
;
A
#
# COMPACT_ATOMS: atom_id res chain seq x y z
N MET A 1 -21.50 -18.75 -8.19
CA MET A 1 -20.72 -17.55 -8.51
C MET A 1 -20.29 -16.82 -7.25
N GLY A 2 -21.19 -16.52 -6.31
CA GLY A 2 -20.83 -15.85 -5.05
C GLY A 2 -19.83 -16.61 -4.21
N ASP A 3 -19.85 -17.94 -4.24
CA ASP A 3 -18.97 -18.79 -3.44
C ASP A 3 -17.50 -18.69 -3.88
N ILE A 4 -17.26 -18.35 -5.14
CA ILE A 4 -15.90 -18.20 -5.68
C ILE A 4 -15.51 -16.73 -5.72
N LEU A 5 -16.46 -15.84 -6.00
CA LEU A 5 -16.18 -14.42 -6.18
C LEU A 5 -15.72 -13.74 -4.89
N MET A 6 -16.35 -14.03 -3.74
CA MET A 6 -15.98 -13.41 -2.48
C MET A 6 -14.57 -13.77 -2.01
N PRO A 7 -14.17 -15.05 -1.98
CA PRO A 7 -12.78 -15.37 -1.62
C PRO A 7 -11.78 -14.86 -2.66
N LEU A 8 -12.14 -14.83 -3.93
CA LEU A 8 -11.26 -14.30 -4.98
C LEU A 8 -11.01 -12.82 -4.78
N MET A 9 -12.06 -12.02 -4.53
CA MET A 9 -11.91 -10.58 -4.30
C MET A 9 -11.15 -10.28 -3.03
N ARG A 10 -11.31 -11.10 -2.01
CA ARG A 10 -10.52 -10.98 -0.77
C ARG A 10 -9.06 -11.30 -1.03
N TRP A 11 -8.78 -12.32 -1.82
CA TRP A 11 -7.41 -12.68 -2.21
C TRP A 11 -6.75 -11.56 -3.01
N ILE A 12 -7.46 -10.97 -3.97
CA ILE A 12 -6.97 -9.83 -4.76
C ILE A 12 -6.62 -8.67 -3.84
N HIS A 13 -7.50 -8.36 -2.88
CA HIS A 13 -7.28 -7.28 -1.93
C HIS A 13 -6.02 -7.50 -1.08
N ILE A 14 -5.89 -8.68 -0.50
CA ILE A 14 -4.74 -9.04 0.34
C ILE A 14 -3.45 -9.03 -0.48
N SER A 15 -3.48 -9.59 -1.68
CA SER A 15 -2.31 -9.60 -2.56
C SER A 15 -1.86 -8.20 -2.95
N SER A 16 -2.80 -7.29 -3.21
CA SER A 16 -2.48 -5.89 -3.50
C SER A 16 -1.84 -5.19 -2.31
N VAL A 17 -2.36 -5.42 -1.10
CA VAL A 17 -1.78 -4.87 0.13
C VAL A 17 -0.36 -5.39 0.35
N ILE A 18 -0.15 -6.68 0.19
CA ILE A 18 1.17 -7.30 0.34
C ILE A 18 2.15 -6.69 -0.66
N THR A 19 1.75 -6.53 -1.91
CA THR A 19 2.60 -5.97 -2.96
C THR A 19 3.01 -4.53 -2.65
N LEU A 20 2.05 -3.68 -2.27
CA LEU A 20 2.33 -2.27 -2.00
C LEU A 20 3.15 -2.09 -0.72
N ILE A 21 2.72 -2.69 0.37
CA ILE A 21 3.38 -2.51 1.66
C ILE A 21 4.72 -3.22 1.69
N GLY A 22 4.77 -4.45 1.18
CA GLY A 22 6.01 -5.21 1.10
C GLY A 22 7.04 -4.52 0.21
N GLY A 23 6.62 -3.97 -0.93
CA GLY A 23 7.49 -3.24 -1.84
C GLY A 23 8.08 -2.00 -1.19
N VAL A 24 7.26 -1.23 -0.48
CA VAL A 24 7.70 -0.02 0.23
C VAL A 24 8.67 -0.39 1.36
N LEU A 25 8.36 -1.41 2.15
CA LEU A 25 9.22 -1.86 3.25
C LEU A 25 10.57 -2.35 2.72
N PHE A 26 10.55 -3.14 1.66
CA PHE A 26 11.77 -3.64 1.03
C PHE A 26 12.63 -2.48 0.56
N TRP A 27 12.05 -1.54 -0.16
CA TRP A 27 12.79 -0.40 -0.69
C TRP A 27 13.44 0.41 0.44
N ARG A 28 12.64 0.80 1.44
CA ARG A 28 13.12 1.69 2.49
C ARG A 28 14.10 1.03 3.44
N PHE A 29 13.90 -0.22 3.79
CA PHE A 29 14.68 -0.88 4.84
C PHE A 29 15.74 -1.85 4.33
N VAL A 30 15.64 -2.30 3.08
CA VAL A 30 16.61 -3.25 2.50
C VAL A 30 17.39 -2.60 1.36
N MET A 31 16.70 -2.07 0.36
CA MET A 31 17.37 -1.52 -0.82
C MET A 31 18.18 -0.27 -0.50
N ASP A 32 17.58 0.71 0.17
CA ASP A 32 18.27 1.97 0.48
C ASP A 32 19.55 1.76 1.30
N PRO A 33 19.53 1.02 2.42
CA PRO A 33 20.76 0.75 3.16
C PRO A 33 21.80 -0.03 2.35
N SER A 34 21.37 -0.93 1.49
CA SER A 34 22.28 -1.77 0.69
C SER A 34 23.03 -0.99 -0.39
N THR A 35 22.50 0.18 -0.78
CA THR A 35 23.09 1.00 -1.84
C THR A 35 24.04 2.08 -1.34
N LYS A 36 24.29 2.14 -0.03
CA LYS A 36 25.16 3.17 0.56
C LYS A 36 26.63 3.09 0.11
N LYS A 37 27.04 1.94 -0.41
CA LYS A 37 28.43 1.70 -0.83
C LYS A 37 28.70 2.09 -2.29
N ILE A 38 27.69 2.47 -3.05
CA ILE A 38 27.84 2.86 -4.46
C ILE A 38 27.96 4.39 -4.56
N SER A 39 28.42 4.87 -5.71
CA SER A 39 28.56 6.31 -5.93
C SER A 39 27.20 7.00 -5.91
N PRO A 40 27.12 8.31 -5.56
CA PRO A 40 25.86 9.05 -5.60
C PRO A 40 25.17 9.02 -6.96
N GLU A 41 25.95 9.03 -8.05
CA GLU A 41 25.39 8.97 -9.41
C GLU A 41 24.76 7.62 -9.70
N ASP A 42 25.45 6.52 -9.35
CA ASP A 42 24.94 5.17 -9.53
C ASP A 42 23.73 4.91 -8.65
N TYR A 43 23.74 5.43 -7.42
CA TYR A 43 22.59 5.33 -6.51
C TYR A 43 21.36 6.02 -7.12
N ARG A 44 21.54 7.23 -7.65
CA ARG A 44 20.45 7.99 -8.25
C ARG A 44 19.88 7.27 -9.47
N GLU A 45 20.75 6.72 -10.31
CA GLU A 45 20.33 5.97 -11.48
C GLU A 45 19.54 4.72 -11.09
N LEU A 46 20.02 3.98 -10.09
CA LEU A 46 19.34 2.81 -9.56
C LEU A 46 17.98 3.18 -8.97
N GLU A 47 17.94 4.25 -8.19
CA GLU A 47 16.72 4.73 -7.54
C GLU A 47 15.67 5.15 -8.56
N GLU A 48 16.07 5.91 -9.58
CA GLU A 48 15.14 6.32 -10.64
C GLU A 48 14.66 5.13 -11.47
N GLY A 49 15.54 4.17 -11.75
CA GLY A 49 15.16 2.94 -12.44
C GLY A 49 14.17 2.11 -11.62
N ALA A 50 14.43 1.96 -10.34
CA ALA A 50 13.52 1.24 -9.43
C ALA A 50 12.16 1.93 -9.35
N ALA A 51 12.13 3.26 -9.26
CA ALA A 51 10.88 4.02 -9.24
C ALA A 51 10.11 3.84 -10.55
N ALA A 52 10.79 3.87 -11.68
CA ALA A 52 10.15 3.69 -12.99
C ALA A 52 9.54 2.30 -13.15
N HIS A 53 10.19 1.26 -12.64
CA HIS A 53 9.67 -0.11 -12.69
C HIS A 53 8.59 -0.35 -11.64
N PHE A 54 8.68 0.29 -10.49
CA PHE A 54 7.69 0.13 -9.43
C PHE A 54 6.39 0.88 -9.74
N ARG A 55 6.46 1.97 -10.50
CA ARG A 55 5.29 2.82 -10.80
C ARG A 55 4.10 2.04 -11.38
N PRO A 56 4.28 1.23 -12.47
CA PRO A 56 3.14 0.47 -12.98
C PRO A 56 2.62 -0.56 -12.00
N VAL A 57 3.50 -1.16 -11.19
CA VAL A 57 3.08 -2.09 -10.13
C VAL A 57 2.20 -1.37 -9.12
N VAL A 58 2.60 -0.16 -8.71
CA VAL A 58 1.83 0.66 -7.78
C VAL A 58 0.45 0.97 -8.36
N TYR A 59 0.38 1.42 -9.60
CA TYR A 59 -0.91 1.79 -10.20
C TYR A 59 -1.85 0.59 -10.34
N VAL A 60 -1.34 -0.56 -10.78
CA VAL A 60 -2.16 -1.77 -10.89
C VAL A 60 -2.63 -2.24 -9.51
N ALA A 61 -1.72 -2.27 -8.54
CA ALA A 61 -2.06 -2.69 -7.18
C ALA A 61 -3.06 -1.73 -6.53
N MET A 62 -2.92 -0.41 -6.77
CA MET A 62 -3.88 0.58 -6.28
C MET A 62 -5.27 0.35 -6.85
N ALA A 63 -5.36 0.16 -8.17
CA ALA A 63 -6.64 -0.06 -8.83
C ALA A 63 -7.33 -1.32 -8.30
N THR A 64 -6.60 -2.43 -8.21
CA THR A 64 -7.15 -3.69 -7.71
C THR A 64 -7.50 -3.60 -6.23
N LEU A 65 -6.70 -2.88 -5.44
CA LEU A 65 -6.95 -2.66 -4.03
C LEU A 65 -8.26 -1.90 -3.79
N VAL A 66 -8.46 -0.81 -4.52
CA VAL A 66 -9.66 0.02 -4.38
C VAL A 66 -10.89 -0.75 -4.82
N ILE A 67 -10.83 -1.39 -5.99
CA ILE A 67 -11.97 -2.16 -6.52
C ILE A 67 -12.34 -3.29 -5.57
N SER A 68 -11.37 -4.09 -5.14
CA SER A 68 -11.62 -5.20 -4.23
C SER A 68 -12.07 -4.73 -2.85
N GLY A 69 -11.54 -3.61 -2.37
CA GLY A 69 -11.95 -3.03 -1.09
C GLY A 69 -13.40 -2.58 -1.10
N ILE A 70 -13.83 -1.91 -2.18
CA ILE A 70 -15.23 -1.49 -2.33
C ILE A 70 -16.14 -2.71 -2.40
N PHE A 71 -15.77 -3.71 -3.19
CA PHE A 71 -16.54 -4.95 -3.29
C PHE A 71 -16.69 -5.62 -1.93
N ASN A 72 -15.60 -5.79 -1.20
CA ASN A 72 -15.62 -6.44 0.10
C ASN A 72 -16.48 -5.66 1.11
N TYR A 73 -16.42 -4.33 1.07
CA TYR A 73 -17.23 -3.49 1.96
C TYR A 73 -18.73 -3.61 1.64
N LEU A 74 -19.10 -3.54 0.36
CA LEU A 74 -20.49 -3.58 -0.07
C LEU A 74 -21.14 -4.94 0.14
N THR A 75 -20.38 -6.01 0.12
CA THR A 75 -20.91 -7.37 0.32
C THR A 75 -20.95 -7.80 1.77
N LYS A 76 -20.39 -6.99 2.67
CA LYS A 76 -20.44 -7.25 4.10
C LYS A 76 -21.81 -6.83 4.66
N GLY A 77 -22.36 -7.63 5.57
CA GLY A 77 -23.64 -7.33 6.19
C GLY A 77 -23.61 -6.13 7.15
N PRO A 78 -24.68 -5.89 7.93
CA PRO A 78 -24.73 -4.80 8.90
C PRO A 78 -23.56 -4.85 9.88
N MET A 79 -23.01 -3.68 10.19
CA MET A 79 -21.78 -3.57 10.99
C MET A 79 -22.00 -2.59 12.14
N SER A 80 -21.23 -2.76 13.22
CA SER A 80 -21.30 -1.91 14.41
C SER A 80 -20.79 -0.49 14.13
N THR A 81 -21.17 0.46 14.97
CA THR A 81 -20.66 1.84 14.90
C THR A 81 -19.14 1.89 15.03
N PRO A 82 -18.49 1.20 16.00
CA PRO A 82 -17.02 1.18 16.05
C PRO A 82 -16.39 0.68 14.75
N TYR A 83 -17.02 -0.27 14.09
CA TYR A 83 -16.51 -0.76 12.81
C TYR A 83 -16.49 0.34 11.75
N HIS A 84 -17.57 1.13 11.65
CA HIS A 84 -17.65 2.23 10.67
C HIS A 84 -16.62 3.31 10.96
N ILE A 85 -16.37 3.63 12.23
CA ILE A 85 -15.37 4.62 12.61
C ILE A 85 -13.98 4.15 12.21
N LEU A 86 -13.63 2.90 12.50
CA LEU A 86 -12.32 2.35 12.14
C LEU A 86 -12.14 2.25 10.61
N ILE A 87 -13.19 1.89 9.88
CA ILE A 87 -13.15 1.88 8.41
C ILE A 87 -12.89 3.29 7.88
N GLY A 88 -13.53 4.31 8.46
CA GLY A 88 -13.30 5.70 8.06
C GLY A 88 -11.85 6.11 8.24
N ILE A 89 -11.27 5.82 9.41
CA ILE A 89 -9.86 6.10 9.70
C ILE A 89 -8.96 5.34 8.73
N LYS A 90 -9.25 4.07 8.50
CA LYS A 90 -8.49 3.24 7.56
C LYS A 90 -8.51 3.83 6.15
N LEU A 91 -9.67 4.28 5.67
CA LEU A 91 -9.80 4.87 4.34
C LEU A 91 -9.00 6.16 4.20
N LEU A 92 -8.98 7.00 5.25
CA LEU A 92 -8.15 8.21 5.25
C LEU A 92 -6.67 7.87 5.15
N LEU A 93 -6.21 6.86 5.89
CA LEU A 93 -4.83 6.40 5.83
C LEU A 93 -4.50 5.79 4.47
N VAL A 94 -5.43 5.04 3.88
CA VAL A 94 -5.25 4.47 2.54
C VAL A 94 -5.08 5.59 1.51
N LEU A 95 -5.93 6.61 1.55
CA LEU A 95 -5.81 7.76 0.64
C LEU A 95 -4.45 8.44 0.80
N HIS A 96 -3.99 8.59 2.05
CA HIS A 96 -2.69 9.17 2.32
C HIS A 96 -1.56 8.33 1.71
N VAL A 97 -1.58 7.02 1.95
CA VAL A 97 -0.55 6.10 1.41
C VAL A 97 -0.55 6.10 -0.11
N LEU A 98 -1.73 6.03 -0.74
CA LEU A 98 -1.83 6.02 -2.19
C LEU A 98 -1.30 7.32 -2.80
N SER A 99 -1.63 8.47 -2.19
CA SER A 99 -1.12 9.77 -2.62
C SER A 99 0.40 9.84 -2.49
N VAL A 100 0.94 9.38 -1.35
CA VAL A 100 2.38 9.37 -1.12
C VAL A 100 3.09 8.45 -2.10
N LEU A 101 2.52 7.28 -2.42
CA LEU A 101 3.14 6.34 -3.36
C LEU A 101 3.17 6.91 -4.78
N ILE A 102 2.14 7.64 -5.19
CA ILE A 102 2.16 8.33 -6.48
C ILE A 102 3.31 9.33 -6.53
N LEU A 103 3.49 10.11 -5.47
CA LEU A 103 4.56 11.10 -5.38
C LEU A 103 5.94 10.42 -5.29
N ALA A 104 6.03 9.36 -4.50
CA ALA A 104 7.31 8.67 -4.27
C ALA A 104 7.83 7.96 -5.52
N THR A 105 6.95 7.51 -6.43
CA THR A 105 7.36 6.87 -7.68
C THR A 105 7.48 7.86 -8.84
N ALA A 106 7.27 9.15 -8.59
CA ALA A 106 7.44 10.19 -9.60
C ALA A 106 8.93 10.39 -9.90
N LYS A 107 9.20 10.94 -11.08
CA LYS A 107 10.55 11.25 -11.53
C LYS A 107 11.20 12.34 -10.67
N ASP A 108 12.52 12.24 -10.48
CA ASP A 108 13.34 13.29 -9.85
C ASP A 108 12.83 13.72 -8.47
N ASN A 109 12.48 12.75 -7.63
CA ASN A 109 11.92 13.02 -6.34
C ASN A 109 12.99 12.95 -5.23
N ALA A 110 13.43 14.12 -4.77
CA ALA A 110 14.43 14.24 -3.70
C ALA A 110 13.89 13.79 -2.34
N ARG A 111 12.57 13.76 -2.16
CA ARG A 111 11.92 13.39 -0.89
C ARG A 111 11.48 11.94 -0.83
N ARG A 112 11.86 11.14 -1.83
CA ARG A 112 11.38 9.76 -1.96
C ARG A 112 11.62 8.92 -0.71
N GLY A 113 12.82 8.97 -0.13
CA GLY A 113 13.12 8.19 1.07
C GLY A 113 12.22 8.52 2.24
N ARG A 114 11.96 9.81 2.48
CA ARG A 114 11.07 10.27 3.55
C ARG A 114 9.62 9.86 3.27
N GLN A 115 9.18 9.99 2.03
CA GLN A 115 7.83 9.60 1.62
C GLN A 115 7.61 8.10 1.76
N LEU A 116 8.58 7.29 1.36
CA LEU A 116 8.51 5.83 1.53
C LEU A 116 8.47 5.43 3.00
N PHE A 117 9.24 6.11 3.84
CA PHE A 117 9.19 5.86 5.29
C PHE A 117 7.80 6.16 5.87
N GLY A 118 7.23 7.32 5.51
CA GLY A 118 5.88 7.68 5.92
C GLY A 118 4.83 6.69 5.43
N ALA A 119 4.94 6.26 4.18
CA ALA A 119 4.04 5.27 3.61
C ALA A 119 4.16 3.91 4.31
N ALA A 120 5.38 3.52 4.69
CA ALA A 120 5.61 2.26 5.41
C ALA A 120 4.91 2.27 6.77
N ILE A 121 5.08 3.36 7.53
CA ILE A 121 4.44 3.50 8.85
C ILE A 121 2.92 3.51 8.71
N SER A 122 2.38 4.34 7.81
CA SER A 122 0.94 4.41 7.57
C SER A 122 0.39 3.07 7.10
N GLY A 123 1.12 2.36 6.24
CA GLY A 123 0.73 1.04 5.76
C GLY A 123 0.66 0.02 6.89
N LEU A 124 1.62 0.01 7.79
CA LEU A 124 1.62 -0.88 8.95
C LEU A 124 0.44 -0.58 9.89
N ILE A 125 0.12 0.70 10.07
CA ILE A 125 -1.05 1.10 10.87
C ILE A 125 -2.34 0.60 10.22
N ILE A 126 -2.44 0.70 8.89
CA ILE A 126 -3.59 0.18 8.13
C ILE A 126 -3.76 -1.33 8.36
N VAL A 127 -2.67 -2.08 8.31
CA VAL A 127 -2.69 -3.52 8.56
C VAL A 127 -3.16 -3.82 9.98
N LEU A 128 -2.69 -3.06 10.96
CA LEU A 128 -3.11 -3.19 12.35
C LEU A 128 -4.60 -2.94 12.50
N ILE A 129 -5.12 -1.86 11.94
CA ILE A 129 -6.55 -1.54 11.96
C ILE A 129 -7.35 -2.65 11.28
N SER A 130 -6.86 -3.19 10.17
CA SER A 130 -7.52 -4.28 9.46
C SER A 130 -7.64 -5.53 10.32
N ALA A 131 -6.62 -5.83 11.12
CA ALA A 131 -6.66 -6.95 12.07
C ALA A 131 -7.72 -6.72 13.14
N PHE A 132 -7.81 -5.49 13.68
CA PHE A 132 -8.85 -5.15 14.64
C PHE A 132 -10.25 -5.24 14.04
N LEU A 133 -10.44 -4.76 12.82
CA LEU A 133 -11.73 -4.83 12.15
C LEU A 133 -12.22 -6.26 12.00
N LYS A 134 -11.31 -7.19 11.73
CA LYS A 134 -11.67 -8.60 11.64
C LYS A 134 -12.19 -9.14 12.97
N GLY A 135 -11.66 -8.66 14.09
CA GLY A 135 -12.06 -9.10 15.42
C GLY A 135 -13.41 -8.55 15.89
N ILE A 136 -13.80 -7.36 15.40
CA ILE A 136 -15.04 -6.70 15.83
C ILE A 136 -16.16 -6.76 14.79
N ALA A 137 -15.88 -7.33 13.63
CA ALA A 137 -16.89 -7.47 12.55
C ALA A 137 -17.76 -8.77 12.72
#